data_8d79a757c94989504f0270220e25f69e
#
_entry.id   8d79a757c94989504f0270220e25f69e
#
_cell.length_a   1.000
_cell.length_b   1.000
_cell.length_c   1.000
_cell.angle_alpha   90.00
_cell.angle_beta   90.00
_cell.angle_gamma   90.00
#
_symmetry.space_group_name_H-M   'P 1'
#
loop_
_entity.id
_entity.type
_entity.pdbx_description
1 polymer ?
#
loop_
_entity_poly.entity_id
_entity_poly.type
_entity_poly.pdbx_seq_one_letter_code
_entity_poly.pdbx_strand_id
1 'polypeptide(L)'
;MLEKLVIKNFAIIADAEVNFKEGMTVLTGETGAGKSLIIDSISLLLGSRAESIYIRNGCDFAYISGTFLLREKKLEEILSKYAISITETIVIERFIYQQNSKNNIKINGVLVSLQILKQVSFYLADIHIQNDTVKILSNDYYLELIDRYDHETITTLSNNYQLALFRYQSDLKKYQEITKKNDDLAKDLDKLKYVISELKSFSLKEGEDKELERTINGMKNFDKLFSHYQEAIGNLENEYFSLNNLYNAYKEINKASEIDPELNQLSESAESAYYSLEEVLKTLKNNLRSLEYDPKVLDQALTRQNELNSLEKKYRKSLPELIIYLEESEEQVSRFENFDFYVAELKASVHKRYKDVSENAKKLSMKRKETARLLEGMLKDECRFLDLSNALFKIQFNEVELNDCFDGSKFQEHGIDSIDILLSLNAGEGMKPLNKSASGGEAARIMMAFKAVFIKRFRFSLIVFDEIDQGLSGLQALKMALKMQELSEYAMLITISHLPQVASVAAHQINIFKYEEKGRTFSNFSYLNEEDRIFEIAKMISGEKVTPAAINNAKEMLNWRKMTKKMSNLE
;
A
#
# COMPACT_ATOMS: atom_id res chain seq x y z
N MET A 1 -10.39 6.39 -2.29
CA MET A 1 -10.66 7.69 -2.95
C MET A 1 -9.84 8.76 -2.28
N LEU A 2 -9.21 9.65 -3.03
CA LEU A 2 -8.60 10.88 -2.48
C LEU A 2 -9.74 11.90 -2.29
N GLU A 3 -10.04 12.25 -1.04
CA GLU A 3 -11.10 13.22 -0.75
C GLU A 3 -10.59 14.65 -0.77
N LYS A 4 -9.41 14.86 -0.16
CA LYS A 4 -8.87 16.18 0.05
C LYS A 4 -7.37 16.18 -0.20
N LEU A 5 -6.90 17.20 -0.92
CA LEU A 5 -5.49 17.48 -1.14
C LEU A 5 -5.19 18.91 -0.66
N VAL A 6 -4.23 19.05 0.23
CA VAL A 6 -3.74 20.34 0.72
C VAL A 6 -2.30 20.49 0.29
N ILE A 7 -1.98 21.61 -0.32
CA ILE A 7 -0.64 21.93 -0.82
C ILE A 7 -0.24 23.32 -0.30
N LYS A 8 0.92 23.44 0.36
CA LYS A 8 1.44 24.74 0.83
C LYS A 8 2.90 24.90 0.44
N ASN A 9 3.24 26.08 -0.04
CA ASN A 9 4.60 26.48 -0.42
C ASN A 9 5.27 25.53 -1.43
N PHE A 10 4.51 25.06 -2.41
CA PHE A 10 4.97 24.08 -3.40
C PHE A 10 5.10 24.73 -4.77
N ALA A 11 6.31 24.98 -5.23
CA ALA A 11 6.64 25.67 -6.47
C ALA A 11 5.84 26.99 -6.63
N ILE A 12 4.94 27.07 -7.62
CA ILE A 12 4.09 28.27 -7.85
C ILE A 12 2.79 28.24 -7.04
N ILE A 13 2.51 27.14 -6.31
CA ILE A 13 1.35 27.01 -5.44
C ILE A 13 1.72 27.52 -4.05
N ALA A 14 1.12 28.63 -3.60
CA ALA A 14 1.36 29.18 -2.27
C ALA A 14 0.54 28.46 -1.20
N ASP A 15 -0.77 28.35 -1.42
CA ASP A 15 -1.72 27.62 -0.58
C ASP A 15 -2.88 27.16 -1.46
N ALA A 16 -3.18 25.88 -1.42
CA ALA A 16 -4.26 25.28 -2.19
C ALA A 16 -4.93 24.15 -1.41
N GLU A 17 -6.23 24.15 -1.47
CA GLU A 17 -7.06 23.08 -0.97
C GLU A 17 -7.99 22.60 -2.09
N VAL A 18 -7.86 21.34 -2.47
CA VAL A 18 -8.66 20.72 -3.53
C VAL A 18 -9.46 19.57 -2.93
N ASN A 19 -10.79 19.66 -2.98
CA ASN A 19 -11.68 18.59 -2.55
C ASN A 19 -12.16 17.84 -3.78
N PHE A 20 -11.85 16.57 -3.88
CA PHE A 20 -12.22 15.74 -5.02
C PHE A 20 -13.55 15.02 -4.76
N LYS A 21 -14.21 14.63 -5.86
CA LYS A 21 -15.47 13.88 -5.84
C LYS A 21 -15.28 12.55 -6.56
N GLU A 22 -16.18 11.59 -6.31
CA GLU A 22 -16.15 10.30 -7.00
C GLU A 22 -16.30 10.43 -8.52
N GLY A 23 -15.72 9.47 -9.24
CA GLY A 23 -15.70 9.43 -10.69
C GLY A 23 -14.44 10.03 -11.30
N MET A 24 -14.56 10.47 -12.55
CA MET A 24 -13.45 11.04 -13.30
C MET A 24 -13.40 12.56 -13.13
N THR A 25 -12.27 13.07 -12.67
CA THR A 25 -11.95 14.50 -12.60
C THR A 25 -10.86 14.82 -13.62
N VAL A 26 -11.13 15.76 -14.52
CA VAL A 26 -10.14 16.28 -15.46
C VAL A 26 -9.59 17.62 -14.98
N LEU A 27 -8.26 17.77 -15.06
CA LEU A 27 -7.54 19.01 -14.80
C LEU A 27 -7.23 19.67 -16.15
N THR A 28 -7.82 20.86 -16.38
CA THR A 28 -7.61 21.66 -17.58
C THR A 28 -6.94 22.99 -17.22
N GLY A 29 -6.53 23.76 -18.22
CA GLY A 29 -5.89 25.06 -18.03
C GLY A 29 -4.66 25.25 -18.90
N GLU A 30 -4.04 26.40 -18.85
CA GLU A 30 -2.90 26.80 -19.68
C GLU A 30 -1.65 25.98 -19.40
N THR A 31 -0.77 25.88 -20.40
CA THR A 31 0.52 25.21 -20.24
C THR A 31 1.35 25.92 -19.16
N GLY A 32 1.93 25.12 -18.25
CA GLY A 32 2.71 25.66 -17.14
C GLY A 32 1.86 26.33 -16.04
N ALA A 33 0.52 26.21 -16.03
CA ALA A 33 -0.33 26.74 -14.96
C ALA A 33 -0.22 25.99 -13.63
N GLY A 34 0.53 24.89 -13.58
CA GLY A 34 0.70 24.08 -12.38
C GLY A 34 -0.13 22.79 -12.37
N LYS A 35 -0.68 22.37 -13.54
CA LYS A 35 -1.40 21.09 -13.65
C LYS A 35 -0.56 19.92 -13.18
N SER A 36 0.66 19.78 -13.71
CA SER A 36 1.59 18.70 -13.33
C SER A 36 2.01 18.80 -11.86
N LEU A 37 2.04 20.01 -11.26
CA LEU A 37 2.37 20.15 -9.83
C LEU A 37 1.33 19.50 -8.90
N ILE A 38 0.06 19.40 -9.32
CA ILE A 38 -0.93 18.62 -8.56
C ILE A 38 -0.58 17.12 -8.62
N ILE A 39 -0.26 16.61 -9.81
CA ILE A 39 0.15 15.21 -9.96
C ILE A 39 1.46 14.95 -9.24
N ASP A 40 2.43 15.86 -9.33
CA ASP A 40 3.69 15.77 -8.57
C ASP A 40 3.43 15.71 -7.06
N SER A 41 2.51 16.54 -6.56
CA SER A 41 2.13 16.53 -5.14
C SER A 41 1.48 15.21 -4.72
N ILE A 42 0.58 14.66 -5.54
CA ILE A 42 -0.02 13.34 -5.31
C ILE A 42 1.06 12.24 -5.40
N SER A 43 1.96 12.32 -6.37
CA SER A 43 3.08 11.37 -6.52
C SER A 43 4.01 11.38 -5.31
N LEU A 44 4.27 12.56 -4.75
CA LEU A 44 5.03 12.71 -3.52
C LEU A 44 4.32 12.06 -2.33
N LEU A 45 3.01 12.23 -2.18
CA LEU A 45 2.21 11.54 -1.15
C LEU A 45 2.24 10.02 -1.31
N LEU A 46 2.43 9.53 -2.53
CA LEU A 46 2.48 8.10 -2.86
C LEU A 46 3.90 7.53 -2.93
N GLY A 47 4.91 8.26 -2.43
CA GLY A 47 6.23 7.71 -2.21
C GLY A 47 7.28 8.05 -3.26
N SER A 48 7.04 9.02 -4.15
CA SER A 48 8.07 9.59 -5.03
C SER A 48 9.15 10.32 -4.23
N ARG A 49 10.35 10.43 -4.79
CA ARG A 49 11.44 11.19 -4.16
C ARG A 49 11.10 12.67 -4.12
N ALA A 50 11.29 13.29 -2.95
CA ALA A 50 11.14 14.73 -2.80
C ALA A 50 12.48 15.42 -3.00
N GLU A 51 12.46 16.49 -3.78
CA GLU A 51 13.61 17.34 -4.05
C GLU A 51 13.34 18.77 -3.56
N SER A 52 14.37 19.48 -3.14
CA SER A 52 14.25 20.85 -2.65
C SER A 52 13.75 21.85 -3.71
N ILE A 53 13.85 21.49 -4.99
CA ILE A 53 13.33 22.29 -6.11
C ILE A 53 11.82 22.53 -6.05
N TYR A 54 11.09 21.64 -5.35
CA TYR A 54 9.65 21.80 -5.15
C TYR A 54 9.28 22.85 -4.11
N ILE A 55 10.25 23.34 -3.32
CA ILE A 55 9.96 24.36 -2.32
C ILE A 55 9.82 25.72 -3.01
N ARG A 56 8.73 26.42 -2.68
CA ARG A 56 8.47 27.77 -3.18
C ARG A 56 9.60 28.71 -2.80
N ASN A 57 10.07 29.50 -3.75
CA ASN A 57 11.17 30.43 -3.54
C ASN A 57 10.86 31.44 -2.41
N GLY A 58 11.74 31.48 -1.40
CA GLY A 58 11.57 32.30 -0.21
C GLY A 58 10.80 31.61 0.94
N CYS A 59 10.56 30.30 0.86
CA CYS A 59 9.99 29.50 1.93
C CYS A 59 10.99 28.46 2.43
N ASP A 60 10.91 28.10 3.71
CA ASP A 60 11.81 27.15 4.35
C ASP A 60 11.39 25.69 4.10
N PHE A 61 10.11 25.46 3.83
CA PHE A 61 9.55 24.15 3.60
C PHE A 61 8.33 24.18 2.68
N ALA A 62 8.07 23.05 2.04
CA ALA A 62 6.80 22.74 1.38
C ALA A 62 6.04 21.68 2.18
N TYR A 63 4.71 21.80 2.22
CA TYR A 63 3.81 20.86 2.89
C TYR A 63 2.75 20.35 1.93
N ILE A 64 2.56 19.03 1.95
CA ILE A 64 1.53 18.37 1.16
C ILE A 64 0.80 17.40 2.09
N SER A 65 -0.52 17.40 2.03
CA SER A 65 -1.36 16.45 2.76
C SER A 65 -2.47 15.91 1.87
N GLY A 66 -2.70 14.61 1.95
CA GLY A 66 -3.79 13.94 1.24
C GLY A 66 -4.62 13.08 2.20
N THR A 67 -5.95 13.23 2.13
CA THR A 67 -6.91 12.41 2.87
C THR A 67 -7.50 11.38 1.92
N PHE A 68 -7.30 10.09 2.20
CA PHE A 68 -7.76 8.98 1.38
C PHE A 68 -8.80 8.15 2.15
N LEU A 69 -9.92 7.81 1.51
CA LEU A 69 -10.86 6.81 2.01
C LEU A 69 -10.28 5.41 1.86
N LEU A 70 -10.35 4.63 2.93
CA LEU A 70 -9.96 3.23 2.95
C LEU A 70 -11.02 2.36 2.27
N ARG A 71 -10.59 1.48 1.36
CA ARG A 71 -11.46 0.48 0.69
C ARG A 71 -10.94 -0.95 0.79
N GLU A 72 -9.68 -1.15 1.20
CA GLU A 72 -9.03 -2.46 1.22
C GLU A 72 -8.62 -2.92 2.63
N LYS A 73 -9.08 -4.12 3.02
CA LYS A 73 -8.73 -4.76 4.30
C LYS A 73 -7.23 -5.04 4.46
N LYS A 74 -6.51 -5.32 3.36
CA LYS A 74 -5.04 -5.56 3.41
C LYS A 74 -4.26 -4.34 3.87
N LEU A 75 -4.78 -3.15 3.60
CA LEU A 75 -4.16 -1.92 4.06
C LEU A 75 -4.26 -1.78 5.58
N GLU A 76 -5.36 -2.25 6.17
CA GLU A 76 -5.56 -2.29 7.62
C GLU A 76 -4.52 -3.20 8.30
N GLU A 77 -4.23 -4.35 7.70
CA GLU A 77 -3.20 -5.27 8.21
C GLU A 77 -1.79 -4.67 8.17
N ILE A 78 -1.48 -3.91 7.10
CA ILE A 78 -0.18 -3.24 6.97
C ILE A 78 -0.06 -2.12 8.01
N LEU A 79 -1.08 -1.29 8.15
CA LEU A 79 -1.09 -0.17 9.10
C LEU A 79 -0.97 -0.65 10.54
N SER A 80 -1.66 -1.74 10.90
CA SER A 80 -1.61 -2.33 12.23
C SER A 80 -0.20 -2.81 12.61
N LYS A 81 0.57 -3.37 11.66
CA LYS A 81 1.96 -3.78 11.89
C LYS A 81 2.88 -2.62 12.33
N TYR A 82 2.54 -1.40 11.93
CA TYR A 82 3.32 -0.20 12.25
C TYR A 82 2.69 0.65 13.36
N ALA A 83 1.72 0.10 14.09
CA ALA A 83 0.98 0.79 15.16
C ALA A 83 0.33 2.11 14.70
N ILE A 84 -0.12 2.16 13.44
CA ILE A 84 -0.84 3.29 12.88
C ILE A 84 -2.33 3.05 13.12
N SER A 85 -2.99 4.01 13.77
CA SER A 85 -4.43 3.93 14.04
C SER A 85 -5.23 3.85 12.75
N ILE A 86 -6.18 2.91 12.71
CA ILE A 86 -7.02 2.66 11.55
C ILE A 86 -8.33 3.42 11.77
N THR A 87 -8.66 4.27 10.81
CA THR A 87 -9.92 4.99 10.71
C THR A 87 -10.51 4.75 9.32
N GLU A 88 -11.71 5.24 9.05
CA GLU A 88 -12.30 5.18 7.71
C GLU A 88 -11.44 5.92 6.66
N THR A 89 -10.59 6.83 7.12
CA THR A 89 -9.69 7.61 6.27
C THR A 89 -8.24 7.46 6.69
N ILE A 90 -7.33 7.58 5.71
CA ILE A 90 -5.89 7.71 5.93
C ILE A 90 -5.47 9.13 5.54
N VAL A 91 -4.79 9.81 6.43
CA VAL A 91 -4.14 11.10 6.17
C VAL A 91 -2.65 10.87 5.97
N ILE A 92 -2.15 11.16 4.78
CA ILE A 92 -0.73 11.13 4.46
C ILE A 92 -0.22 12.56 4.39
N GLU A 93 0.81 12.87 5.15
CA GLU A 93 1.42 14.18 5.20
C GLU A 93 2.88 14.10 4.83
N ARG A 94 3.36 15.09 4.08
CA ARG A 94 4.74 15.18 3.67
C ARG A 94 5.29 16.59 3.85
N PHE A 95 6.40 16.71 4.57
CA PHE A 95 7.15 17.94 4.77
C PHE A 95 8.47 17.84 4.03
N ILE A 96 8.76 18.80 3.18
CA ILE A 96 9.99 18.89 2.38
C ILE A 96 10.74 20.14 2.87
N TYR A 97 11.94 19.97 3.40
CA TYR A 97 12.75 21.06 3.97
C TYR A 97 13.91 21.43 3.05
N GLN A 98 14.26 22.73 3.03
CA GLN A 98 15.36 23.25 2.23
C GLN A 98 16.73 22.89 2.81
N GLN A 99 16.85 22.90 4.14
CA GLN A 99 18.07 22.52 4.86
C GLN A 99 17.89 21.15 5.50
N ASN A 100 18.77 20.23 5.16
CA ASN A 100 18.77 18.81 5.53
C ASN A 100 17.77 17.94 4.74
N SER A 101 18.32 16.94 4.09
CA SER A 101 17.63 15.88 3.36
C SER A 101 16.64 15.02 4.17
N LYS A 102 16.15 15.51 5.32
CA LYS A 102 15.18 14.84 6.18
C LYS A 102 13.75 15.26 5.81
N ASN A 103 13.22 14.62 4.78
CA ASN A 103 11.80 14.72 4.50
C ASN A 103 11.02 13.96 5.58
N ASN A 104 10.13 14.65 6.27
CA ASN A 104 9.25 14.02 7.25
C ASN A 104 7.99 13.52 6.55
N ILE A 105 7.69 12.26 6.76
CA ILE A 105 6.50 11.59 6.23
C ILE A 105 5.67 11.13 7.43
N LYS A 106 4.40 11.47 7.44
CA LYS A 106 3.46 10.99 8.47
C LYS A 106 2.27 10.30 7.83
N ILE A 107 1.82 9.24 8.48
CA ILE A 107 0.54 8.59 8.17
C ILE A 107 -0.28 8.61 9.46
N ASN A 108 -1.46 9.24 9.42
CA ASN A 108 -2.31 9.47 10.59
C ASN A 108 -1.53 10.04 11.79
N GLY A 109 -0.64 11.01 11.53
CA GLY A 109 0.20 11.65 12.56
C GLY A 109 1.46 10.87 12.97
N VAL A 110 1.60 9.60 12.59
CA VAL A 110 2.76 8.74 12.92
C VAL A 110 3.85 8.92 11.87
N LEU A 111 5.09 9.17 12.30
CA LEU A 111 6.27 9.26 11.43
C LEU A 111 6.60 7.89 10.84
N VAL A 112 6.74 7.83 9.52
CA VAL A 112 7.05 6.61 8.78
C VAL A 112 8.23 6.80 7.82
N SER A 113 8.87 5.70 7.45
CA SER A 113 9.91 5.70 6.41
C SER A 113 9.29 5.78 5.01
N LEU A 114 10.10 6.17 4.02
CA LEU A 114 9.68 6.15 2.61
C LEU A 114 9.31 4.74 2.14
N GLN A 115 9.95 3.72 2.68
CA GLN A 115 9.67 2.32 2.36
C GLN A 115 8.27 1.91 2.83
N ILE A 116 7.87 2.28 4.05
CA ILE A 116 6.53 2.04 4.58
C ILE A 116 5.49 2.80 3.76
N LEU A 117 5.77 4.08 3.43
CA LEU A 117 4.89 4.86 2.57
C LEU A 117 4.66 4.17 1.22
N LYS A 118 5.71 3.66 0.56
CA LYS A 118 5.59 2.93 -0.71
C LYS A 118 4.74 1.67 -0.59
N GLN A 119 4.87 0.91 0.51
CA GLN A 119 4.03 -0.26 0.76
C GLN A 119 2.56 0.10 0.91
N VAL A 120 2.26 1.17 1.65
CA VAL A 120 0.89 1.69 1.82
C VAL A 120 0.34 2.20 0.49
N SER A 121 1.12 3.00 -0.24
CA SER A 121 0.73 3.61 -1.51
C SER A 121 0.42 2.60 -2.61
N PHE A 122 1.09 1.45 -2.60
CA PHE A 122 0.86 0.36 -3.54
C PHE A 122 -0.59 -0.14 -3.53
N TYR A 123 -1.28 -0.07 -2.39
CA TYR A 123 -2.69 -0.44 -2.25
C TYR A 123 -3.65 0.75 -2.39
N LEU A 124 -3.15 1.99 -2.26
CA LEU A 124 -3.98 3.19 -2.34
C LEU A 124 -4.21 3.66 -3.77
N ALA A 125 -3.17 3.68 -4.58
CA ALA A 125 -3.27 4.38 -5.85
C ALA A 125 -2.33 3.80 -6.92
N ASP A 126 -2.74 3.97 -8.17
CA ASP A 126 -1.92 3.73 -9.36
C ASP A 126 -1.71 5.06 -10.11
N ILE A 127 -0.46 5.48 -10.26
CA ILE A 127 -0.10 6.72 -10.96
C ILE A 127 0.63 6.38 -12.24
N HIS A 128 0.18 6.99 -13.33
CA HIS A 128 0.89 7.01 -14.59
C HIS A 128 1.39 8.42 -14.89
N ILE A 129 2.70 8.60 -14.81
CA ILE A 129 3.40 9.85 -15.14
C ILE A 129 4.09 9.67 -16.50
N GLN A 130 4.29 10.76 -17.22
CA GLN A 130 4.86 10.82 -18.56
C GLN A 130 6.16 10.01 -18.76
N ASN A 131 6.95 9.76 -17.70
CA ASN A 131 8.18 8.96 -17.72
C ASN A 131 8.00 7.49 -17.26
N ASP A 132 6.84 7.07 -16.82
CA ASP A 132 6.59 5.69 -16.36
C ASP A 132 6.47 4.68 -17.51
N THR A 133 6.33 5.16 -18.74
CA THR A 133 6.41 4.31 -19.94
C THR A 133 7.68 3.46 -19.95
N VAL A 134 8.77 3.95 -19.35
CA VAL A 134 10.05 3.22 -19.24
C VAL A 134 10.00 2.07 -18.22
N LYS A 135 9.27 2.21 -17.10
CA LYS A 135 9.14 1.14 -16.09
C LYS A 135 8.26 0.00 -16.56
N ILE A 136 7.20 0.34 -17.29
CA ILE A 136 6.29 -0.65 -17.90
C ILE A 136 6.99 -1.47 -18.99
N LEU A 137 8.15 -1.02 -19.43
CA LEU A 137 8.98 -1.75 -20.38
C LEU A 137 9.97 -2.72 -19.73
N SER A 138 9.97 -2.87 -18.39
CA SER A 138 10.83 -3.83 -17.68
C SER A 138 10.14 -5.18 -17.50
N ASN A 139 10.85 -6.25 -17.79
CA ASN A 139 10.34 -7.61 -17.69
C ASN A 139 9.92 -7.99 -16.26
N ASP A 140 10.63 -7.49 -15.25
CA ASP A 140 10.31 -7.74 -13.83
C ASP A 140 8.95 -7.17 -13.42
N TYR A 141 8.60 -6.00 -13.95
CA TYR A 141 7.29 -5.38 -13.71
C TYR A 141 6.13 -6.25 -14.21
N TYR A 142 6.29 -6.91 -15.35
CA TYR A 142 5.22 -7.76 -15.89
C TYR A 142 5.05 -9.06 -15.13
N LEU A 143 6.12 -9.63 -14.60
CA LEU A 143 6.02 -10.80 -13.74
C LEU A 143 5.24 -10.46 -12.46
N GLU A 144 5.54 -9.30 -11.87
CA GLU A 144 4.79 -8.76 -10.72
C GLU A 144 3.31 -8.53 -11.06
N LEU A 145 2.98 -8.03 -12.24
CA LEU A 145 1.61 -7.85 -12.69
C LEU A 145 0.85 -9.18 -12.82
N ILE A 146 1.48 -10.21 -13.37
CA ILE A 146 0.91 -11.57 -13.46
C ILE A 146 0.65 -12.10 -12.06
N ASP A 147 1.63 -11.99 -11.17
CA ASP A 147 1.53 -12.45 -9.79
C ASP A 147 0.42 -11.72 -9.01
N ARG A 148 0.26 -10.44 -9.29
CA ARG A 148 -0.78 -9.60 -8.70
C ARG A 148 -2.17 -9.95 -9.23
N TYR A 149 -2.30 -10.32 -10.50
CA TYR A 149 -3.60 -10.60 -11.12
C TYR A 149 -4.31 -11.79 -10.47
N ASP A 150 -3.60 -12.85 -10.13
CA ASP A 150 -4.12 -14.01 -9.39
C ASP A 150 -3.41 -14.15 -8.02
N HIS A 151 -3.47 -13.06 -7.25
CA HIS A 151 -2.69 -12.90 -6.03
C HIS A 151 -2.86 -14.04 -5.02
N GLU A 152 -4.09 -14.50 -4.79
CA GLU A 152 -4.34 -15.52 -3.75
C GLU A 152 -3.67 -16.84 -4.06
N THR A 153 -3.85 -17.32 -5.29
CA THR A 153 -3.29 -18.60 -5.73
C THR A 153 -1.77 -18.50 -5.88
N ILE A 154 -1.29 -17.45 -6.54
CA ILE A 154 0.15 -17.28 -6.81
C ILE A 154 0.92 -17.00 -5.53
N THR A 155 0.38 -16.23 -4.57
CA THR A 155 1.04 -16.01 -3.29
C THR A 155 1.20 -17.31 -2.52
N THR A 156 0.18 -18.18 -2.52
CA THR A 156 0.28 -19.49 -1.86
C THR A 156 1.37 -20.36 -2.51
N LEU A 157 1.41 -20.40 -3.84
CA LEU A 157 2.42 -21.16 -4.58
C LEU A 157 3.83 -20.55 -4.40
N SER A 158 3.93 -19.24 -4.38
CA SER A 158 5.19 -18.51 -4.14
C SER A 158 5.73 -18.79 -2.74
N ASN A 159 4.89 -18.76 -1.71
CA ASN A 159 5.30 -19.09 -0.34
C ASN A 159 5.79 -20.54 -0.23
N ASN A 160 5.09 -21.48 -0.86
CA ASN A 160 5.52 -22.89 -0.90
C ASN A 160 6.87 -23.05 -1.62
N TYR A 161 7.04 -22.34 -2.73
CA TYR A 161 8.31 -22.30 -3.45
C TYR A 161 9.44 -21.71 -2.59
N GLN A 162 9.22 -20.57 -1.94
CA GLN A 162 10.22 -19.91 -1.09
C GLN A 162 10.64 -20.80 0.08
N LEU A 163 9.69 -21.49 0.71
CA LEU A 163 10.00 -22.46 1.77
C LEU A 163 10.84 -23.64 1.24
N ALA A 164 10.50 -24.15 0.06
CA ALA A 164 11.26 -25.23 -0.57
C ALA A 164 12.67 -24.74 -0.99
N LEU A 165 12.76 -23.52 -1.53
CA LEU A 165 14.02 -22.87 -1.92
C LEU A 165 14.94 -22.67 -0.72
N PHE A 166 14.40 -22.14 0.36
CA PHE A 166 15.18 -21.94 1.59
C PHE A 166 15.79 -23.25 2.11
N ARG A 167 14.99 -24.32 2.16
CA ARG A 167 15.45 -25.65 2.58
C ARG A 167 16.50 -26.21 1.63
N TYR A 168 16.31 -26.05 0.33
CA TYR A 168 17.27 -26.48 -0.68
C TYR A 168 18.57 -25.72 -0.58
N GLN A 169 18.52 -24.39 -0.50
CA GLN A 169 19.72 -23.55 -0.38
C GLN A 169 20.49 -23.83 0.91
N SER A 170 19.80 -24.07 2.02
CA SER A 170 20.41 -24.46 3.28
C SER A 170 21.21 -25.76 3.13
N ASP A 171 20.55 -26.82 2.58
CA ASP A 171 21.19 -28.11 2.42
C ASP A 171 22.34 -28.06 1.39
N LEU A 172 22.16 -27.31 0.29
CA LEU A 172 23.18 -27.12 -0.74
C LEU A 172 24.42 -26.38 -0.17
N LYS A 173 24.19 -25.33 0.59
CA LYS A 173 25.27 -24.59 1.25
C LYS A 173 26.05 -25.47 2.21
N LYS A 174 25.35 -26.27 3.04
CA LYS A 174 25.96 -27.24 3.93
C LYS A 174 26.83 -28.22 3.16
N TYR A 175 26.33 -28.79 2.08
CA TYR A 175 27.03 -29.71 1.22
C TYR A 175 28.31 -29.08 0.63
N GLN A 176 28.20 -27.85 0.10
CA GLN A 176 29.30 -27.12 -0.49
C GLN A 176 30.37 -26.74 0.53
N GLU A 177 29.99 -26.35 1.76
CA GLU A 177 30.93 -26.03 2.84
C GLU A 177 31.72 -27.24 3.30
N ILE A 178 31.05 -28.40 3.41
CA ILE A 178 31.70 -29.64 3.81
C ILE A 178 32.68 -30.13 2.78
N THR A 179 32.29 -30.09 1.51
CA THR A 179 33.19 -30.54 0.45
C THR A 179 34.41 -29.63 0.27
N LYS A 180 34.37 -28.38 0.75
CA LYS A 180 35.50 -27.42 0.69
C LYS A 180 36.43 -27.42 1.90
N LYS A 181 35.99 -27.92 3.07
CA LYS A 181 36.73 -27.74 4.34
C LYS A 181 37.06 -29.06 5.02
N ASN A 182 38.02 -29.78 4.51
CA ASN A 182 38.43 -31.04 5.17
C ASN A 182 39.43 -30.85 6.33
N ASP A 183 40.16 -29.72 6.45
CA ASP A 183 41.33 -29.64 7.37
C ASP A 183 41.15 -28.68 8.58
N ASP A 184 40.21 -27.76 8.57
CA ASP A 184 40.03 -26.78 9.67
C ASP A 184 38.95 -27.16 10.73
N LEU A 185 38.23 -28.23 10.49
CA LEU A 185 37.02 -28.58 11.23
C LEU A 185 37.23 -29.10 12.66
N ALA A 186 38.39 -29.63 12.98
CA ALA A 186 38.67 -30.20 14.33
C ALA A 186 38.72 -29.13 15.44
N LYS A 187 39.14 -27.89 15.12
CA LYS A 187 39.27 -26.80 16.10
C LYS A 187 37.95 -26.15 16.48
N ASP A 188 36.91 -26.26 15.65
CA ASP A 188 35.61 -25.65 15.91
C ASP A 188 34.64 -26.57 16.67
N LEU A 189 35.00 -27.85 16.84
CA LEU A 189 34.16 -28.84 17.52
C LEU A 189 33.85 -28.46 18.98
N ASP A 190 34.86 -28.01 19.72
CA ASP A 190 34.68 -27.65 21.13
C ASP A 190 33.80 -26.40 21.30
N LYS A 191 33.91 -25.44 20.38
CA LYS A 191 33.04 -24.26 20.38
C LYS A 191 31.58 -24.61 20.06
N LEU A 192 31.39 -25.50 19.08
CA LEU A 192 30.04 -25.96 18.70
C LEU A 192 29.37 -26.74 19.84
N LYS A 193 30.11 -27.61 20.53
CA LYS A 193 29.57 -28.31 21.72
C LYS A 193 29.12 -27.33 22.80
N TYR A 194 29.88 -26.25 23.01
CA TYR A 194 29.47 -25.19 23.94
C TYR A 194 28.20 -24.48 23.49
N VAL A 195 28.12 -24.07 22.23
CA VAL A 195 26.92 -23.42 21.65
C VAL A 195 25.66 -24.30 21.80
N ILE A 196 25.79 -25.58 21.47
CA ILE A 196 24.70 -26.55 21.62
C ILE A 196 24.25 -26.67 23.08
N SER A 197 25.21 -26.79 24.02
CA SER A 197 24.86 -26.92 25.43
C SER A 197 24.15 -25.68 25.95
N GLU A 198 24.58 -24.49 25.53
CA GLU A 198 23.94 -23.22 25.92
C GLU A 198 22.56 -23.08 25.32
N LEU A 199 22.42 -23.17 23.99
CA LEU A 199 21.10 -22.98 23.34
C LEU A 199 20.06 -24.03 23.78
N LYS A 200 20.48 -25.28 24.03
CA LYS A 200 19.59 -26.31 24.63
C LYS A 200 19.10 -25.97 26.03
N SER A 201 19.97 -25.33 26.84
CA SER A 201 19.57 -24.94 28.20
C SER A 201 18.41 -23.96 28.23
N PHE A 202 18.24 -23.16 27.13
CA PHE A 202 17.14 -22.19 27.01
C PHE A 202 15.85 -22.78 26.43
N SER A 203 15.85 -24.01 25.90
CA SER A 203 14.65 -24.69 25.37
C SER A 203 13.84 -23.82 24.41
N LEU A 204 14.50 -23.29 23.37
CA LEU A 204 13.93 -22.37 22.40
C LEU A 204 12.72 -23.00 21.66
N LYS A 205 11.64 -22.22 21.47
CA LYS A 205 10.44 -22.64 20.76
C LYS A 205 10.16 -21.71 19.59
N GLU A 206 9.73 -22.28 18.46
CA GLU A 206 9.35 -21.50 17.28
C GLU A 206 8.13 -20.61 17.58
N GLY A 207 8.25 -19.32 17.29
CA GLY A 207 7.17 -18.36 17.50
C GLY A 207 7.00 -17.87 18.94
N GLU A 208 7.84 -18.31 19.89
CA GLU A 208 7.80 -17.93 21.31
C GLU A 208 8.00 -16.41 21.48
N ASP A 209 8.83 -15.79 20.66
CA ASP A 209 9.05 -14.35 20.60
C ASP A 209 7.77 -13.57 20.36
N LYS A 210 6.97 -14.01 19.38
CA LYS A 210 5.69 -13.39 19.02
C LYS A 210 4.62 -13.63 20.08
N GLU A 211 4.63 -14.78 20.71
CA GLU A 211 3.71 -15.13 21.78
C GLU A 211 3.99 -14.30 23.03
N LEU A 212 5.26 -14.16 23.40
CA LEU A 212 5.71 -13.31 24.50
C LEU A 212 5.37 -11.84 24.22
N GLU A 213 5.63 -11.36 23.01
CA GLU A 213 5.32 -10.00 22.63
C GLU A 213 3.81 -9.71 22.72
N ARG A 214 2.95 -10.62 22.28
CA ARG A 214 1.49 -10.52 22.42
C ARG A 214 1.07 -10.49 23.91
N THR A 215 1.65 -11.37 24.72
CA THR A 215 1.37 -11.45 26.15
C THR A 215 1.79 -10.16 26.86
N ILE A 216 3.00 -9.67 26.61
CA ILE A 216 3.54 -8.45 27.22
C ILE A 216 2.75 -7.21 26.76
N ASN A 217 2.44 -7.10 25.48
CA ASN A 217 1.66 -5.97 24.93
C ASN A 217 0.22 -6.00 25.43
N GLY A 218 -0.38 -7.18 25.55
CA GLY A 218 -1.69 -7.36 26.20
C GLY A 218 -1.68 -6.87 27.66
N MET A 219 -0.65 -7.22 28.41
CA MET A 219 -0.53 -6.86 29.82
C MET A 219 -0.07 -5.42 30.06
N LYS A 220 0.75 -4.82 29.19
CA LYS A 220 1.10 -3.37 29.27
C LYS A 220 -0.11 -2.46 29.08
N ASN A 221 -1.03 -2.84 28.22
CA ASN A 221 -2.30 -2.12 28.09
C ASN A 221 -3.19 -2.33 29.31
N PHE A 222 -3.07 -3.47 29.96
CA PHE A 222 -3.76 -3.79 31.20
C PHE A 222 -3.35 -2.85 32.35
N ASP A 223 -2.05 -2.65 32.60
CA ASP A 223 -1.57 -1.75 33.65
C ASP A 223 -2.08 -0.32 33.47
N LYS A 224 -2.13 0.15 32.21
CA LYS A 224 -2.70 1.47 31.92
C LYS A 224 -4.19 1.52 32.15
N LEU A 225 -4.92 0.51 31.68
CA LEU A 225 -6.35 0.38 31.91
C LEU A 225 -6.68 0.25 33.39
N PHE A 226 -5.91 -0.57 34.11
CA PHE A 226 -6.05 -0.76 35.54
C PHE A 226 -5.80 0.54 36.30
N SER A 227 -4.71 1.25 35.98
CA SER A 227 -4.39 2.56 36.56
C SER A 227 -5.50 3.58 36.29
N HIS A 228 -5.98 3.67 35.07
CA HIS A 228 -7.07 4.58 34.72
C HIS A 228 -8.38 4.20 35.38
N TYR A 229 -8.69 2.92 35.52
CA TYR A 229 -9.87 2.48 36.25
C TYR A 229 -9.75 2.80 37.75
N GLN A 230 -8.59 2.53 38.38
CA GLN A 230 -8.35 2.88 39.77
C GLN A 230 -8.43 4.38 40.02
N GLU A 231 -7.82 5.18 39.13
CA GLU A 231 -7.85 6.63 39.24
C GLU A 231 -9.27 7.18 39.06
N ALA A 232 -10.03 6.66 38.08
CA ALA A 232 -11.42 7.03 37.87
C ALA A 232 -12.30 6.65 39.08
N ILE A 233 -12.15 5.44 39.60
CA ILE A 233 -12.86 4.98 40.83
C ILE A 233 -12.44 5.83 42.03
N GLY A 234 -11.14 6.07 42.20
CA GLY A 234 -10.62 6.90 43.30
C GLY A 234 -11.15 8.33 43.28
N ASN A 235 -11.27 8.92 42.07
CA ASN A 235 -11.86 10.26 41.92
C ASN A 235 -13.36 10.29 42.24
N LEU A 236 -14.08 9.20 41.99
CA LEU A 236 -15.51 9.09 42.31
C LEU A 236 -15.78 8.71 43.79
N GLU A 237 -14.79 8.17 44.49
CA GLU A 237 -14.87 7.76 45.92
C GLU A 237 -14.03 8.61 46.89
N ASN A 238 -13.40 9.67 46.41
CA ASN A 238 -12.50 10.51 47.19
C ASN A 238 -13.27 11.29 48.28
N GLU A 239 -12.61 11.60 49.41
CA GLU A 239 -13.22 12.22 50.58
C GLU A 239 -13.85 13.60 50.32
N TYR A 240 -13.40 14.34 49.31
CA TYR A 240 -13.86 15.69 48.98
C TYR A 240 -14.96 15.74 47.93
N PHE A 241 -14.99 14.78 46.99
CA PHE A 241 -15.95 14.72 45.85
C PHE A 241 -16.47 13.29 45.65
N SER A 242 -16.94 12.64 46.71
CA SER A 242 -17.46 11.29 46.59
C SER A 242 -18.90 11.25 46.08
N LEU A 243 -19.25 10.12 45.50
CA LEU A 243 -20.63 9.80 45.16
C LEU A 243 -21.56 9.94 46.40
N ASN A 244 -21.02 9.66 47.61
CA ASN A 244 -21.72 9.87 48.84
C ASN A 244 -22.04 11.34 49.12
N ASN A 245 -21.12 12.25 48.79
CA ASN A 245 -21.37 13.68 48.93
C ASN A 245 -22.42 14.16 47.93
N LEU A 246 -22.41 13.61 46.70
CA LEU A 246 -23.46 13.89 45.73
C LEU A 246 -24.82 13.34 46.19
N TYR A 247 -24.84 12.14 46.76
CA TYR A 247 -26.04 11.57 47.36
C TYR A 247 -26.59 12.42 48.52
N ASN A 248 -25.73 12.89 49.40
CA ASN A 248 -26.13 13.77 50.51
C ASN A 248 -26.65 15.11 49.98
N ALA A 249 -26.00 15.68 48.94
CA ALA A 249 -26.48 16.89 48.29
C ALA A 249 -27.85 16.68 47.64
N TYR A 250 -28.02 15.58 46.90
CA TYR A 250 -29.31 15.19 46.34
C TYR A 250 -30.38 15.07 47.42
N LYS A 251 -30.09 14.37 48.52
CA LYS A 251 -31.03 14.22 49.65
C LYS A 251 -31.47 15.56 50.25
N GLU A 252 -30.55 16.49 50.40
CA GLU A 252 -30.89 17.81 50.97
C GLU A 252 -31.67 18.66 49.95
N ILE A 253 -31.35 18.56 48.64
CA ILE A 253 -32.14 19.19 47.58
C ILE A 253 -33.55 18.60 47.50
N ASN A 254 -33.69 17.29 47.65
CA ASN A 254 -34.98 16.61 47.67
C ASN A 254 -35.85 17.05 48.85
N LYS A 255 -35.27 17.17 50.06
CA LYS A 255 -36.00 17.74 51.20
C LYS A 255 -36.39 19.21 50.96
N ALA A 256 -35.52 19.97 50.29
CA ALA A 256 -35.84 21.35 49.96
C ALA A 256 -36.97 21.45 48.93
N SER A 257 -37.04 20.53 47.97
CA SER A 257 -38.10 20.47 46.98
C SER A 257 -39.48 20.09 47.55
N GLU A 258 -39.50 19.38 48.69
CA GLU A 258 -40.75 19.13 49.44
C GLU A 258 -41.32 20.43 50.06
N ILE A 259 -40.47 21.44 50.28
CA ILE A 259 -40.85 22.72 50.83
C ILE A 259 -41.15 23.76 49.73
N ASP A 260 -40.31 23.73 48.68
CA ASP A 260 -40.43 24.63 47.51
C ASP A 260 -40.53 23.84 46.21
N PRO A 261 -41.73 23.75 45.61
CA PRO A 261 -41.95 22.99 44.40
C PRO A 261 -41.17 23.48 43.18
N GLU A 262 -40.65 24.70 43.17
CA GLU A 262 -39.79 25.19 42.05
C GLU A 262 -38.45 24.44 41.97
N LEU A 263 -38.06 23.78 43.06
CA LEU A 263 -36.83 22.97 43.11
C LEU A 263 -36.99 21.53 42.60
N ASN A 264 -38.20 21.10 42.22
CA ASN A 264 -38.44 19.73 41.77
C ASN A 264 -37.56 19.34 40.57
N GLN A 265 -37.44 20.21 39.56
CA GLN A 265 -36.62 19.96 38.39
C GLN A 265 -35.13 19.86 38.74
N LEU A 266 -34.67 20.61 39.74
CA LEU A 266 -33.31 20.54 40.23
C LEU A 266 -33.08 19.23 41.02
N SER A 267 -34.06 18.77 41.80
CA SER A 267 -34.00 17.50 42.51
C SER A 267 -33.94 16.31 41.54
N GLU A 268 -34.80 16.28 40.55
CA GLU A 268 -34.78 15.24 39.51
C GLU A 268 -33.45 15.22 38.73
N SER A 269 -32.89 16.39 38.44
CA SER A 269 -31.57 16.49 37.76
C SER A 269 -30.44 15.96 38.66
N ALA A 270 -30.47 16.28 39.96
CA ALA A 270 -29.48 15.79 40.91
C ALA A 270 -29.60 14.28 41.14
N GLU A 271 -30.81 13.77 41.20
CA GLU A 271 -31.11 12.33 41.27
C GLU A 271 -30.56 11.58 40.07
N SER A 272 -30.88 12.06 38.87
CA SER A 272 -30.42 11.48 37.61
C SER A 272 -28.89 11.47 37.53
N ALA A 273 -28.24 12.56 37.93
CA ALA A 273 -26.78 12.65 37.96
C ALA A 273 -26.18 11.64 38.93
N TYR A 274 -26.75 11.47 40.11
CA TYR A 274 -26.28 10.50 41.11
C TYR A 274 -26.38 9.08 40.57
N TYR A 275 -27.57 8.64 40.09
CA TYR A 275 -27.74 7.28 39.60
C TYR A 275 -26.90 6.99 38.34
N SER A 276 -26.73 7.96 37.48
CA SER A 276 -25.85 7.81 36.30
C SER A 276 -24.39 7.58 36.69
N LEU A 277 -23.89 8.33 37.67
CA LEU A 277 -22.52 8.16 38.20
C LEU A 277 -22.37 6.88 39.02
N GLU A 278 -23.40 6.46 39.75
CA GLU A 278 -23.43 5.19 40.50
C GLU A 278 -23.30 4.00 39.51
N GLU A 279 -24.03 4.04 38.41
CA GLU A 279 -23.97 3.01 37.38
C GLU A 279 -22.58 2.98 36.71
N VAL A 280 -22.00 4.14 36.39
CA VAL A 280 -20.62 4.26 35.89
C VAL A 280 -19.63 3.65 36.90
N LEU A 281 -19.72 4.01 38.18
CA LEU A 281 -18.84 3.48 39.22
C LEU A 281 -18.97 1.95 39.35
N LYS A 282 -20.19 1.43 39.34
CA LYS A 282 -20.48 0.00 39.39
C LYS A 282 -19.89 -0.72 38.18
N THR A 283 -20.04 -0.14 37.00
CA THR A 283 -19.47 -0.69 35.73
C THR A 283 -17.95 -0.69 35.77
N LEU A 284 -17.33 0.41 36.22
CA LEU A 284 -15.87 0.48 36.36
C LEU A 284 -15.35 -0.57 37.35
N LYS A 285 -16.02 -0.75 38.51
CA LYS A 285 -15.65 -1.78 39.50
C LYS A 285 -15.81 -3.21 38.95
N ASN A 286 -16.88 -3.46 38.21
CA ASN A 286 -17.09 -4.77 37.59
C ASN A 286 -16.02 -5.04 36.51
N ASN A 287 -15.73 -4.06 35.67
CA ASN A 287 -14.66 -4.17 34.70
C ASN A 287 -13.30 -4.37 35.35
N LEU A 288 -13.01 -3.63 36.41
CA LEU A 288 -11.76 -3.80 37.18
C LEU A 288 -11.65 -5.20 37.78
N ARG A 289 -12.75 -5.79 38.28
CA ARG A 289 -12.79 -7.15 38.84
C ARG A 289 -12.67 -8.24 37.77
N SER A 290 -13.18 -7.96 36.57
CA SER A 290 -13.09 -8.90 35.43
C SER A 290 -11.74 -8.86 34.71
N LEU A 291 -10.91 -7.87 35.03
CA LEU A 291 -9.54 -7.81 34.57
C LEU A 291 -8.71 -8.84 35.30
N GLU A 292 -8.45 -9.98 34.68
CA GLU A 292 -7.50 -10.98 35.18
C GLU A 292 -6.07 -10.46 34.94
N TYR A 293 -5.42 -10.01 35.98
CA TYR A 293 -4.01 -9.65 35.97
C TYR A 293 -3.24 -10.58 36.88
N ASP A 294 -2.35 -11.35 36.27
CA ASP A 294 -1.36 -12.10 37.03
C ASP A 294 0.03 -11.45 36.84
N PRO A 295 0.50 -10.65 37.83
CA PRO A 295 1.83 -10.03 37.79
C PRO A 295 2.95 -11.04 37.59
N LYS A 296 2.76 -12.29 38.02
CA LYS A 296 3.76 -13.34 37.88
C LYS A 296 3.91 -13.77 36.41
N VAL A 297 2.81 -13.80 35.66
CA VAL A 297 2.84 -14.13 34.24
C VAL A 297 3.56 -13.05 33.43
N LEU A 298 3.33 -11.77 33.76
CA LEU A 298 4.06 -10.66 33.12
C LEU A 298 5.55 -10.69 33.45
N ASP A 299 5.90 -10.89 34.74
CA ASP A 299 7.29 -10.96 35.18
C ASP A 299 8.04 -12.14 34.54
N GLN A 300 7.37 -13.29 34.47
CA GLN A 300 7.89 -14.47 33.74
C GLN A 300 8.07 -14.20 32.25
N ALA A 301 7.10 -13.56 31.61
CA ALA A 301 7.16 -13.23 30.19
C ALA A 301 8.28 -12.22 29.90
N LEU A 302 8.44 -11.17 30.75
CA LEU A 302 9.51 -10.18 30.63
C LEU A 302 10.89 -10.81 30.88
N THR A 303 10.99 -11.67 31.90
CA THR A 303 12.23 -12.40 32.19
C THR A 303 12.60 -13.26 31.00
N ARG A 304 11.64 -14.03 30.48
CA ARG A 304 11.86 -14.89 29.30
C ARG A 304 12.21 -14.10 28.05
N GLN A 305 11.53 -12.97 27.80
CA GLN A 305 11.85 -12.07 26.70
C GLN A 305 13.28 -11.52 26.81
N ASN A 306 13.71 -11.13 28.03
CA ASN A 306 15.06 -10.66 28.28
C ASN A 306 16.11 -11.76 28.03
N GLU A 307 15.81 -13.01 28.40
CA GLU A 307 16.65 -14.15 28.10
C GLU A 307 16.81 -14.33 26.58
N LEU A 308 15.70 -14.35 25.83
CA LEU A 308 15.73 -14.46 24.37
C LEU A 308 16.48 -13.29 23.72
N ASN A 309 16.18 -12.06 24.12
CA ASN A 309 16.88 -10.86 23.64
C ASN A 309 18.40 -10.89 23.93
N SER A 310 18.81 -11.47 25.06
CA SER A 310 20.21 -11.61 25.42
C SER A 310 20.92 -12.60 24.49
N LEU A 311 20.23 -13.69 24.13
CA LEU A 311 20.74 -14.67 23.18
C LEU A 311 20.82 -14.09 21.77
N GLU A 312 19.76 -13.39 21.32
CA GLU A 312 19.74 -12.73 20.01
C GLU A 312 20.87 -11.71 19.86
N LYS A 313 21.12 -10.91 20.91
CA LYS A 313 22.25 -9.98 20.95
C LYS A 313 23.60 -10.69 20.94
N LYS A 314 23.75 -11.77 21.72
CA LYS A 314 24.99 -12.53 21.82
C LYS A 314 25.38 -13.16 20.50
N TYR A 315 24.41 -13.79 19.84
CA TYR A 315 24.61 -14.52 18.58
C TYR A 315 24.34 -13.67 17.34
N ARG A 316 23.77 -12.46 17.49
CA ARG A 316 23.32 -11.57 16.39
C ARG A 316 22.37 -12.29 15.42
N LYS A 317 21.45 -13.07 15.96
CA LYS A 317 20.48 -13.90 15.24
C LYS A 317 19.13 -13.76 15.91
N SER A 318 18.06 -13.74 15.11
CA SER A 318 16.69 -13.81 15.60
C SER A 318 16.36 -15.19 16.17
N LEU A 319 15.28 -15.32 16.95
CA LEU A 319 14.87 -16.59 17.53
C LEU A 319 14.71 -17.72 16.49
N PRO A 320 14.06 -17.52 15.36
CA PRO A 320 14.02 -18.54 14.31
C PRO A 320 15.40 -18.92 13.78
N GLU A 321 16.29 -17.94 13.62
CA GLU A 321 17.67 -18.18 13.17
C GLU A 321 18.50 -18.87 14.26
N LEU A 322 18.22 -18.65 15.55
CA LEU A 322 18.87 -19.37 16.65
C LEU A 322 18.46 -20.83 16.69
N ILE A 323 17.20 -21.14 16.44
CA ILE A 323 16.70 -22.51 16.35
C ILE A 323 17.39 -23.25 15.19
N ILE A 324 17.44 -22.60 14.02
CA ILE A 324 18.16 -23.13 12.85
C ILE A 324 19.65 -23.31 13.18
N TYR A 325 20.24 -22.32 13.84
CA TYR A 325 21.66 -22.36 14.21
C TYR A 325 21.95 -23.47 15.22
N LEU A 326 21.04 -23.77 16.15
CA LEU A 326 21.14 -24.93 17.04
C LEU A 326 21.10 -26.23 16.25
N GLU A 327 20.13 -26.41 15.37
CA GLU A 327 20.02 -27.58 14.51
C GLU A 327 21.27 -27.75 13.63
N GLU A 328 21.75 -26.65 13.04
CA GLU A 328 22.98 -26.65 12.25
C GLU A 328 24.21 -27.02 13.06
N SER A 329 24.30 -26.55 14.32
CA SER A 329 25.40 -26.85 15.23
C SER A 329 25.41 -28.31 15.64
N GLU A 330 24.22 -28.87 15.98
CA GLU A 330 24.09 -30.28 16.32
C GLU A 330 24.45 -31.19 15.15
N GLU A 331 23.96 -30.81 13.97
CA GLU A 331 24.26 -31.52 12.75
C GLU A 331 25.77 -31.48 12.44
N GLN A 332 26.43 -30.34 12.69
CA GLN A 332 27.88 -30.22 12.53
C GLN A 332 28.67 -31.13 13.50
N VAL A 333 28.27 -31.26 14.75
CA VAL A 333 28.92 -32.15 15.72
C VAL A 333 28.73 -33.63 15.33
N SER A 334 27.52 -34.00 14.93
CA SER A 334 27.22 -35.37 14.44
C SER A 334 28.05 -35.75 13.19
N ARG A 335 28.45 -34.77 12.39
CA ARG A 335 29.27 -34.96 11.18
C ARG A 335 30.65 -35.50 11.46
N PHE A 336 31.23 -35.07 12.55
CA PHE A 336 32.61 -35.46 12.89
C PHE A 336 32.75 -36.95 13.29
N GLU A 337 31.64 -37.54 13.71
CA GLU A 337 31.64 -38.95 14.14
C GLU A 337 31.43 -39.94 12.98
N ASN A 338 30.86 -39.46 11.84
CA ASN A 338 30.54 -40.31 10.68
C ASN A 338 30.60 -39.57 9.33
N PHE A 339 31.74 -38.98 9.01
CA PHE A 339 31.91 -38.05 7.88
C PHE A 339 31.42 -38.59 6.51
N ASP A 340 31.85 -39.78 6.12
CA ASP A 340 31.48 -40.35 4.80
C ASP A 340 30.00 -40.67 4.68
N PHE A 341 29.38 -41.17 5.74
CA PHE A 341 27.96 -41.46 5.82
C PHE A 341 27.17 -40.16 5.75
N TYR A 342 27.62 -39.13 6.48
CA TYR A 342 26.96 -37.85 6.52
C TYR A 342 27.02 -37.10 5.17
N VAL A 343 28.13 -37.14 4.44
CA VAL A 343 28.23 -36.55 3.09
C VAL A 343 27.25 -37.24 2.12
N ALA A 344 27.14 -38.56 2.21
CA ALA A 344 26.19 -39.32 1.41
C ALA A 344 24.73 -38.97 1.75
N GLU A 345 24.40 -38.78 3.03
CA GLU A 345 23.07 -38.39 3.50
C GLU A 345 22.73 -36.97 3.06
N LEU A 346 23.67 -36.02 3.19
CA LEU A 346 23.49 -34.65 2.69
C LEU A 346 23.28 -34.61 1.18
N LYS A 347 24.05 -35.38 0.44
CA LYS A 347 23.87 -35.49 -1.01
C LYS A 347 22.48 -36.00 -1.36
N ALA A 348 21.99 -36.99 -0.65
CA ALA A 348 20.63 -37.51 -0.81
C ALA A 348 19.58 -36.45 -0.42
N SER A 349 19.83 -35.69 0.68
CA SER A 349 18.95 -34.58 1.09
C SER A 349 18.90 -33.48 0.03
N VAL A 350 20.04 -33.03 -0.49
CA VAL A 350 20.11 -32.04 -1.58
C VAL A 350 19.29 -32.51 -2.79
N HIS A 351 19.43 -33.77 -3.20
CA HIS A 351 18.64 -34.33 -4.29
C HIS A 351 17.14 -34.31 -4.02
N LYS A 352 16.73 -34.65 -2.78
CA LYS A 352 15.32 -34.62 -2.37
C LYS A 352 14.78 -33.18 -2.38
N ARG A 353 15.53 -32.23 -1.79
CA ARG A 353 15.14 -30.81 -1.74
C ARG A 353 15.11 -30.18 -3.13
N TYR A 354 16.04 -30.57 -3.99
CA TYR A 354 16.06 -30.13 -5.39
C TYR A 354 14.78 -30.57 -6.13
N LYS A 355 14.32 -31.80 -5.94
CA LYS A 355 13.05 -32.24 -6.51
C LYS A 355 11.88 -31.42 -5.98
N ASP A 356 11.83 -31.19 -4.68
CA ASP A 356 10.78 -30.43 -4.02
C ASP A 356 10.74 -28.98 -4.52
N VAL A 357 11.88 -28.28 -4.56
CA VAL A 357 11.93 -26.91 -5.09
C VAL A 357 11.60 -26.86 -6.58
N SER A 358 12.07 -27.83 -7.37
CA SER A 358 11.77 -27.90 -8.81
C SER A 358 10.28 -28.13 -9.09
N GLU A 359 9.60 -28.98 -8.30
CA GLU A 359 8.17 -29.20 -8.43
C GLU A 359 7.36 -27.96 -8.08
N ASN A 360 7.73 -27.27 -6.98
CA ASN A 360 7.07 -26.03 -6.58
C ASN A 360 7.33 -24.91 -7.58
N ALA A 361 8.55 -24.80 -8.12
CA ALA A 361 8.89 -23.86 -9.18
C ALA A 361 8.04 -24.10 -10.45
N LYS A 362 7.89 -25.36 -10.87
CA LYS A 362 7.06 -25.74 -12.02
C LYS A 362 5.58 -25.42 -11.78
N LYS A 363 5.04 -25.69 -10.58
CA LYS A 363 3.65 -25.36 -10.25
C LYS A 363 3.41 -23.86 -10.32
N LEU A 364 4.33 -23.05 -9.77
CA LEU A 364 4.28 -21.60 -9.83
C LEU A 364 4.34 -21.12 -11.29
N SER A 365 5.29 -21.62 -12.08
CA SER A 365 5.44 -21.29 -13.49
C SER A 365 4.22 -21.67 -14.33
N MET A 366 3.64 -22.84 -14.10
CA MET A 366 2.40 -23.28 -14.78
C MET A 366 1.25 -22.31 -14.51
N LYS A 367 1.07 -21.91 -13.24
CA LYS A 367 0.01 -20.97 -12.86
C LYS A 367 0.22 -19.59 -13.48
N ARG A 368 1.45 -19.10 -13.50
CA ARG A 368 1.80 -17.85 -14.19
C ARG A 368 1.52 -17.91 -15.68
N LYS A 369 1.87 -19.01 -16.35
CA LYS A 369 1.57 -19.23 -17.77
C LYS A 369 0.08 -19.26 -18.06
N GLU A 370 -0.72 -19.86 -17.19
CA GLU A 370 -2.18 -19.85 -17.27
C GLU A 370 -2.72 -18.42 -17.15
N THR A 371 -2.29 -17.69 -16.12
CA THR A 371 -2.68 -16.29 -15.90
C THR A 371 -2.24 -15.39 -17.05
N ALA A 372 -1.04 -15.59 -17.59
CA ALA A 372 -0.52 -14.84 -18.74
C ALA A 372 -1.41 -15.02 -19.98
N ARG A 373 -1.88 -16.23 -20.26
CA ARG A 373 -2.81 -16.49 -21.39
C ARG A 373 -4.16 -15.77 -21.22
N LEU A 374 -4.67 -15.72 -20.00
CA LEU A 374 -5.89 -14.95 -19.69
C LEU A 374 -5.66 -13.45 -19.93
N LEU A 375 -4.51 -12.93 -19.49
CA LEU A 375 -4.13 -11.54 -19.70
C LEU A 375 -3.95 -11.21 -21.18
N GLU A 376 -3.34 -12.09 -21.98
CA GLU A 376 -3.22 -11.92 -23.44
C GLU A 376 -4.59 -11.75 -24.11
N GLY A 377 -5.57 -12.57 -23.71
CA GLY A 377 -6.95 -12.47 -24.20
C GLY A 377 -7.60 -11.13 -23.84
N MET A 378 -7.54 -10.75 -22.57
CA MET A 378 -8.10 -9.49 -22.08
C MET A 378 -7.46 -8.27 -22.72
N LEU A 379 -6.12 -8.28 -22.86
CA LEU A 379 -5.39 -7.19 -23.53
C LEU A 379 -5.80 -7.04 -24.99
N LYS A 380 -6.00 -8.16 -25.69
CA LYS A 380 -6.50 -8.14 -27.07
C LYS A 380 -7.87 -7.48 -27.18
N ASP A 381 -8.80 -7.76 -26.26
CA ASP A 381 -10.13 -7.18 -26.27
C ASP A 381 -10.10 -5.69 -25.95
N GLU A 382 -9.30 -5.27 -24.95
CA GLU A 382 -9.12 -3.86 -24.62
C GLU A 382 -8.44 -3.08 -25.77
N CYS A 383 -7.46 -3.68 -26.46
CA CYS A 383 -6.81 -3.08 -27.61
C CYS A 383 -7.77 -2.93 -28.81
N ARG A 384 -8.65 -3.90 -29.02
CA ARG A 384 -9.68 -3.81 -30.07
C ARG A 384 -10.61 -2.63 -29.83
N PHE A 385 -11.03 -2.38 -28.59
CA PHE A 385 -11.81 -1.21 -28.25
C PHE A 385 -11.07 0.10 -28.56
N LEU A 386 -9.75 0.13 -28.36
CA LEU A 386 -8.89 1.29 -28.57
C LEU A 386 -8.35 1.43 -30.01
N ASP A 387 -9.01 0.87 -31.00
CA ASP A 387 -8.59 0.89 -32.42
C ASP A 387 -7.22 0.25 -32.70
N LEU A 388 -6.87 -0.77 -31.94
CA LEU A 388 -5.72 -1.62 -32.18
C LEU A 388 -6.19 -3.06 -32.45
N SER A 389 -7.11 -3.21 -33.41
CA SER A 389 -7.78 -4.49 -33.70
C SER A 389 -6.85 -5.62 -34.13
N ASN A 390 -5.70 -5.27 -34.74
CA ASN A 390 -4.68 -6.22 -35.21
C ASN A 390 -3.59 -6.48 -34.14
N ALA A 391 -3.65 -5.83 -32.98
CA ALA A 391 -2.66 -6.01 -31.95
C ALA A 391 -2.69 -7.45 -31.39
N LEU A 392 -1.54 -8.08 -31.41
CA LEU A 392 -1.30 -9.41 -30.85
C LEU A 392 -0.27 -9.29 -29.75
N PHE A 393 -0.62 -9.77 -28.59
CA PHE A 393 0.27 -9.85 -27.44
C PHE A 393 0.68 -11.29 -27.21
N LYS A 394 1.93 -11.50 -26.87
CA LYS A 394 2.45 -12.78 -26.42
C LYS A 394 3.37 -12.57 -25.22
N ILE A 395 3.03 -13.17 -24.11
CA ILE A 395 3.88 -13.22 -22.92
C ILE A 395 4.73 -14.50 -23.05
N GLN A 396 5.97 -14.31 -23.47
CA GLN A 396 6.89 -15.42 -23.69
C GLN A 396 7.66 -15.70 -22.40
N PHE A 397 7.53 -16.91 -21.89
CA PHE A 397 8.33 -17.42 -20.78
C PHE A 397 9.60 -18.04 -21.32
N ASN A 398 10.75 -17.61 -20.82
CA ASN A 398 12.03 -18.18 -21.19
C ASN A 398 12.18 -19.53 -20.45
N GLU A 399 12.56 -20.55 -21.21
CA GLU A 399 12.73 -21.90 -20.63
C GLU A 399 14.01 -21.94 -19.78
N VAL A 400 13.89 -22.46 -18.58
CA VAL A 400 15.01 -22.70 -17.68
C VAL A 400 15.18 -24.21 -17.54
N GLU A 401 16.33 -24.69 -18.01
CA GLU A 401 16.71 -26.10 -17.83
C GLU A 401 17.19 -26.34 -16.39
N LEU A 402 16.52 -27.26 -15.70
CA LEU A 402 16.82 -27.68 -14.34
C LEU A 402 17.48 -29.07 -14.40
N ASN A 403 18.76 -29.11 -14.77
CA ASN A 403 19.48 -30.36 -15.05
C ASN A 403 20.51 -30.69 -13.96
N ASP A 404 20.95 -29.73 -13.15
CA ASP A 404 21.95 -29.93 -12.10
C ASP A 404 21.38 -29.61 -10.73
N CYS A 405 21.34 -30.59 -9.86
CA CYS A 405 20.85 -30.45 -8.47
C CYS A 405 21.84 -29.71 -7.55
N PHE A 406 23.06 -29.44 -7.99
CA PHE A 406 24.07 -28.69 -7.24
C PHE A 406 24.24 -27.26 -7.77
N ASP A 407 23.60 -26.90 -8.87
CA ASP A 407 23.51 -25.54 -9.40
C ASP A 407 22.26 -24.84 -8.83
N GLY A 408 22.42 -24.11 -7.74
CA GLY A 408 21.36 -23.29 -7.14
C GLY A 408 21.08 -21.98 -7.88
N SER A 409 21.89 -21.59 -8.87
CA SER A 409 21.79 -20.28 -9.56
C SER A 409 20.51 -20.10 -10.36
N LYS A 410 19.86 -21.20 -10.75
CA LYS A 410 18.61 -21.21 -11.51
C LYS A 410 17.36 -20.86 -10.68
N PHE A 411 17.46 -21.01 -9.37
CA PHE A 411 16.35 -20.74 -8.45
C PHE A 411 16.53 -19.35 -7.83
N GLN A 412 15.76 -18.39 -8.33
CA GLN A 412 15.75 -17.03 -7.81
C GLN A 412 14.66 -16.87 -6.73
N GLU A 413 14.72 -15.80 -5.96
CA GLU A 413 13.77 -15.52 -4.87
C GLU A 413 12.31 -15.50 -5.34
N HIS A 414 12.07 -15.05 -6.56
CA HIS A 414 10.72 -14.91 -7.15
C HIS A 414 10.32 -16.09 -8.06
N GLY A 415 11.10 -17.17 -8.11
CA GLY A 415 10.85 -18.31 -8.99
C GLY A 415 11.91 -18.50 -10.06
N ILE A 416 11.60 -19.32 -11.05
CA ILE A 416 12.48 -19.63 -12.19
C ILE A 416 12.08 -18.86 -13.46
N ASP A 417 10.96 -18.12 -13.43
CA ASP A 417 10.41 -17.50 -14.60
C ASP A 417 11.13 -16.20 -14.95
N SER A 418 11.52 -16.08 -16.20
CA SER A 418 11.87 -14.84 -16.88
C SER A 418 10.94 -14.69 -18.07
N ILE A 419 10.38 -13.50 -18.27
CA ILE A 419 9.36 -13.26 -19.29
C ILE A 419 9.74 -12.10 -20.21
N ASP A 420 9.34 -12.21 -21.48
CA ASP A 420 9.38 -11.13 -22.45
C ASP A 420 7.98 -10.88 -22.98
N ILE A 421 7.59 -9.60 -23.08
CA ILE A 421 6.35 -9.23 -23.75
C ILE A 421 6.63 -8.85 -25.17
N LEU A 422 6.08 -9.64 -26.07
CA LEU A 422 6.14 -9.43 -27.49
C LEU A 422 4.83 -8.84 -28.00
N LEU A 423 4.93 -7.91 -28.90
CA LEU A 423 3.82 -7.20 -29.53
C LEU A 423 3.97 -7.19 -31.03
N SER A 424 2.88 -7.43 -31.75
CA SER A 424 2.71 -7.12 -33.17
C SER A 424 1.48 -6.21 -33.32
N LEU A 425 1.63 -5.06 -33.95
CA LEU A 425 0.55 -4.08 -34.15
C LEU A 425 -0.18 -4.24 -35.47
N ASN A 426 0.52 -4.78 -36.49
CA ASN A 426 0.02 -4.91 -37.84
C ASN A 426 -0.02 -6.36 -38.27
N ALA A 427 -1.05 -6.72 -39.01
CA ALA A 427 -1.16 -8.06 -39.59
C ALA A 427 0.03 -8.34 -40.52
N GLY A 428 0.72 -9.47 -40.31
CA GLY A 428 1.86 -9.88 -41.13
C GLY A 428 3.22 -9.34 -40.65
N GLU A 429 3.28 -8.49 -39.65
CA GLU A 429 4.53 -8.11 -38.99
C GLU A 429 4.94 -9.15 -37.94
N GLY A 430 6.27 -9.35 -37.80
CA GLY A 430 6.83 -10.20 -36.77
C GLY A 430 6.63 -9.60 -35.36
N MET A 431 6.52 -10.45 -34.35
CA MET A 431 6.47 -10.02 -32.98
C MET A 431 7.78 -9.36 -32.55
N LYS A 432 7.70 -8.20 -31.91
CA LYS A 432 8.84 -7.42 -31.42
C LYS A 432 8.67 -7.15 -29.94
N PRO A 433 9.77 -6.97 -29.19
CA PRO A 433 9.66 -6.53 -27.80
C PRO A 433 8.88 -5.22 -27.70
N LEU A 434 7.99 -5.14 -26.70
CA LEU A 434 7.08 -4.00 -26.49
C LEU A 434 7.82 -2.65 -26.47
N ASN A 435 9.01 -2.61 -25.88
CA ASN A 435 9.83 -1.40 -25.75
C ASN A 435 10.39 -0.86 -27.09
N LYS A 436 10.25 -1.60 -28.20
CA LYS A 436 10.76 -1.22 -29.52
C LYS A 436 9.68 -1.09 -30.60
N SER A 437 8.40 -1.27 -30.22
CA SER A 437 7.35 -1.60 -31.20
C SER A 437 6.29 -0.52 -31.40
N ALA A 438 6.16 0.49 -30.55
CA ALA A 438 5.02 1.39 -30.58
C ALA A 438 5.41 2.86 -30.81
N SER A 439 4.66 3.55 -31.67
CA SER A 439 4.69 5.02 -31.82
C SER A 439 4.01 5.67 -30.59
N GLY A 440 4.21 6.98 -30.35
CA GLY A 440 3.68 7.66 -29.14
C GLY A 440 2.19 7.40 -28.88
N GLY A 441 1.33 7.59 -29.88
CA GLY A 441 -0.12 7.36 -29.73
C GLY A 441 -0.50 5.88 -29.62
N GLU A 442 0.25 4.95 -30.23
CA GLU A 442 0.03 3.50 -30.07
C GLU A 442 0.46 3.06 -28.68
N ALA A 443 1.62 3.55 -28.20
CA ALA A 443 2.10 3.26 -26.86
C ALA A 443 1.09 3.73 -25.79
N ALA A 444 0.51 4.91 -25.94
CA ALA A 444 -0.52 5.43 -25.06
C ALA A 444 -1.77 4.51 -25.01
N ARG A 445 -2.23 4.03 -26.16
CA ARG A 445 -3.39 3.13 -26.25
C ARG A 445 -3.10 1.74 -25.68
N ILE A 446 -1.93 1.19 -25.96
CA ILE A 446 -1.47 -0.07 -25.37
C ILE A 446 -1.39 0.07 -23.85
N MET A 447 -0.82 1.17 -23.35
CA MET A 447 -0.75 1.46 -21.95
C MET A 447 -2.13 1.51 -21.30
N MET A 448 -3.08 2.18 -21.94
CA MET A 448 -4.46 2.23 -21.47
C MET A 448 -5.09 0.83 -21.44
N ALA A 449 -4.83 -0.02 -22.44
CA ALA A 449 -5.31 -1.40 -22.46
C ALA A 449 -4.75 -2.21 -21.27
N PHE A 450 -3.45 -2.11 -21.00
CA PHE A 450 -2.84 -2.71 -19.81
C PHE A 450 -3.50 -2.22 -18.53
N LYS A 451 -3.60 -0.90 -18.36
CA LYS A 451 -4.22 -0.30 -17.17
C LYS A 451 -5.68 -0.75 -17.00
N ALA A 452 -6.45 -0.83 -18.10
CA ALA A 452 -7.85 -1.27 -18.07
C ALA A 452 -8.01 -2.68 -17.51
N VAL A 453 -7.17 -3.63 -17.95
CA VAL A 453 -7.20 -5.01 -17.44
C VAL A 453 -6.94 -5.06 -15.95
N PHE A 454 -5.97 -4.29 -15.45
CA PHE A 454 -5.59 -4.33 -14.04
C PHE A 454 -6.53 -3.53 -13.13
N ILE A 455 -7.00 -2.35 -13.57
CA ILE A 455 -7.91 -1.50 -12.80
C ILE A 455 -9.23 -2.21 -12.51
N LYS A 456 -9.78 -2.95 -13.46
CA LYS A 456 -11.01 -3.74 -13.28
C LYS A 456 -10.84 -4.84 -12.23
N ARG A 457 -9.65 -5.38 -12.10
CA ARG A 457 -9.32 -6.44 -11.13
C ARG A 457 -8.95 -5.91 -9.75
N PHE A 458 -8.15 -4.84 -9.73
CA PHE A 458 -7.66 -4.22 -8.49
C PHE A 458 -8.51 -2.99 -8.18
N ARG A 459 -9.23 -3.01 -7.08
CA ARG A 459 -10.05 -1.87 -6.64
C ARG A 459 -9.17 -0.78 -6.03
N PHE A 460 -8.41 -0.08 -6.88
CA PHE A 460 -7.66 1.10 -6.44
C PHE A 460 -8.59 2.17 -5.86
N SER A 461 -8.09 2.89 -4.87
CA SER A 461 -8.80 4.06 -4.36
C SER A 461 -8.67 5.26 -5.29
N LEU A 462 -7.53 5.36 -6.01
CA LEU A 462 -7.21 6.48 -6.90
C LEU A 462 -6.38 5.99 -8.10
N ILE A 463 -6.68 6.55 -9.27
CA ILE A 463 -5.87 6.42 -10.49
C ILE A 463 -5.55 7.81 -10.98
N VAL A 464 -4.31 8.02 -11.38
CA VAL A 464 -3.85 9.29 -11.92
C VAL A 464 -3.23 9.07 -13.29
N PHE A 465 -3.71 9.82 -14.30
CA PHE A 465 -3.16 9.85 -15.65
C PHE A 465 -2.63 11.24 -15.99
N ASP A 466 -1.34 11.31 -16.34
CA ASP A 466 -0.70 12.53 -16.80
C ASP A 466 -0.48 12.46 -18.32
N GLU A 467 -1.27 13.22 -19.07
CA GLU A 467 -1.20 13.35 -20.53
C GLU A 467 -1.12 12.01 -21.29
N ILE A 468 -1.79 10.96 -20.81
CA ILE A 468 -1.81 9.63 -21.44
C ILE A 468 -2.46 9.67 -22.84
N ASP A 469 -3.18 10.73 -23.15
CA ASP A 469 -3.84 11.01 -24.43
C ASP A 469 -2.94 11.78 -25.44
N GLN A 470 -1.67 11.99 -25.11
CA GLN A 470 -0.72 12.69 -25.99
C GLN A 470 -0.54 11.95 -27.32
N GLY A 471 -0.61 12.70 -28.42
CA GLY A 471 -0.49 12.16 -29.77
C GLY A 471 -1.76 11.50 -30.31
N LEU A 472 -2.88 11.59 -29.60
CA LEU A 472 -4.20 11.12 -30.07
C LEU A 472 -5.06 12.26 -30.61
N SER A 473 -5.93 11.95 -31.55
CA SER A 473 -6.87 12.92 -32.13
C SER A 473 -8.16 12.23 -32.61
N GLY A 474 -9.20 13.03 -32.82
CA GLY A 474 -10.46 12.56 -33.41
C GLY A 474 -11.09 11.38 -32.66
N LEU A 475 -11.40 10.32 -33.38
CA LEU A 475 -12.08 9.14 -32.84
C LEU A 475 -11.22 8.38 -31.79
N GLN A 476 -9.91 8.35 -31.98
CA GLN A 476 -9.01 7.69 -31.03
C GLN A 476 -9.00 8.38 -29.67
N ALA A 477 -9.00 9.72 -29.67
CA ALA A 477 -9.10 10.51 -28.45
C ALA A 477 -10.45 10.27 -27.74
N LEU A 478 -11.54 10.16 -28.51
CA LEU A 478 -12.85 9.84 -27.93
C LEU A 478 -12.86 8.44 -27.30
N LYS A 479 -12.37 7.41 -27.98
CA LYS A 479 -12.31 6.06 -27.43
C LYS A 479 -11.44 5.97 -26.18
N MET A 480 -10.33 6.70 -26.15
CA MET A 480 -9.50 6.83 -24.96
C MET A 480 -10.29 7.47 -23.81
N ALA A 481 -10.99 8.58 -24.08
CA ALA A 481 -11.81 9.28 -23.10
C ALA A 481 -12.93 8.39 -22.53
N LEU A 482 -13.62 7.63 -23.40
CA LEU A 482 -14.66 6.68 -23.00
C LEU A 482 -14.09 5.55 -22.14
N LYS A 483 -12.89 5.07 -22.46
CA LYS A 483 -12.21 4.07 -21.61
C LYS A 483 -11.85 4.63 -20.24
N MET A 484 -11.36 5.86 -20.16
CA MET A 484 -11.12 6.54 -18.88
C MET A 484 -12.40 6.69 -18.06
N GLN A 485 -13.52 7.04 -18.73
CA GLN A 485 -14.82 7.14 -18.07
C GLN A 485 -15.27 5.77 -17.52
N GLU A 486 -15.17 4.70 -18.30
CA GLU A 486 -15.46 3.33 -17.86
C GLU A 486 -14.62 2.97 -16.62
N LEU A 487 -13.32 3.24 -16.65
CA LEU A 487 -12.42 2.94 -15.54
C LEU A 487 -12.74 3.74 -14.28
N SER A 488 -13.29 4.93 -14.44
CA SER A 488 -13.70 5.76 -13.30
C SER A 488 -14.88 5.18 -12.49
N GLU A 489 -15.56 4.15 -12.99
CA GLU A 489 -16.57 3.39 -12.25
C GLU A 489 -15.95 2.41 -11.24
N TYR A 490 -14.71 1.99 -11.48
CA TYR A 490 -13.97 1.06 -10.62
C TYR A 490 -13.10 1.77 -9.58
N ALA A 491 -12.58 2.94 -9.91
CA ALA A 491 -11.73 3.75 -9.04
C ALA A 491 -11.91 5.24 -9.35
N MET A 492 -11.66 6.11 -8.37
CA MET A 492 -11.56 7.53 -8.63
C MET A 492 -10.43 7.80 -9.63
N LEU A 493 -10.70 8.58 -10.68
CA LEU A 493 -9.74 8.89 -11.73
C LEU A 493 -9.48 10.39 -11.81
N ILE A 494 -8.20 10.78 -11.73
CA ILE A 494 -7.74 12.15 -11.98
C ILE A 494 -6.88 12.13 -13.23
N THR A 495 -7.16 13.01 -14.18
CA THR A 495 -6.35 13.11 -15.41
C THR A 495 -6.05 14.55 -15.78
N ILE A 496 -4.82 14.79 -16.27
CA ILE A 496 -4.49 16.01 -17.01
C ILE A 496 -4.69 15.72 -18.48
N SER A 497 -5.42 16.57 -19.15
CA SER A 497 -5.62 16.48 -20.59
C SER A 497 -5.81 17.87 -21.21
N HIS A 498 -5.33 17.98 -22.44
CA HIS A 498 -5.58 19.14 -23.30
C HIS A 498 -6.63 18.83 -24.38
N LEU A 499 -7.18 17.61 -24.39
CA LEU A 499 -8.16 17.19 -25.36
C LEU A 499 -9.59 17.47 -24.91
N PRO A 500 -10.40 18.18 -25.72
CA PRO A 500 -11.80 18.44 -25.40
C PRO A 500 -12.63 17.17 -25.25
N GLN A 501 -12.27 16.07 -25.94
CA GLN A 501 -12.90 14.77 -25.82
C GLN A 501 -12.81 14.22 -24.38
N VAL A 502 -11.63 14.32 -23.77
CA VAL A 502 -11.41 13.86 -22.39
C VAL A 502 -12.13 14.75 -21.39
N ALA A 503 -12.05 16.07 -21.58
CA ALA A 503 -12.74 17.03 -20.73
C ALA A 503 -14.27 16.87 -20.77
N SER A 504 -14.84 16.51 -21.92
CA SER A 504 -16.28 16.39 -22.10
C SER A 504 -16.88 15.18 -21.37
N VAL A 505 -16.21 14.04 -21.33
CA VAL A 505 -16.71 12.81 -20.67
C VAL A 505 -16.49 12.81 -19.16
N ALA A 506 -15.57 13.61 -18.66
CA ALA A 506 -15.27 13.68 -17.23
C ALA A 506 -16.50 14.06 -16.39
N ALA A 507 -16.59 13.48 -15.19
CA ALA A 507 -17.65 13.83 -14.22
C ALA A 507 -17.46 15.23 -13.66
N HIS A 508 -16.21 15.59 -13.39
CA HIS A 508 -15.81 16.83 -12.78
C HIS A 508 -14.67 17.46 -13.57
N GLN A 509 -14.64 18.77 -13.62
CA GLN A 509 -13.58 19.52 -14.28
C GLN A 509 -13.08 20.62 -13.36
N ILE A 510 -11.76 20.68 -13.20
CA ILE A 510 -11.07 21.71 -12.44
C ILE A 510 -10.20 22.49 -13.43
N ASN A 511 -10.41 23.78 -13.54
CA ASN A 511 -9.57 24.65 -14.32
C ASN A 511 -8.46 25.22 -13.44
N ILE A 512 -7.23 25.15 -13.94
CA ILE A 512 -6.02 25.64 -13.27
C ILE A 512 -5.51 26.82 -14.07
N PHE A 513 -5.40 27.95 -13.43
CA PHE A 513 -4.97 29.20 -14.07
C PHE A 513 -3.92 29.92 -13.23
N LYS A 514 -3.10 30.71 -13.93
CA LYS A 514 -2.10 31.56 -13.31
C LYS A 514 -2.66 32.97 -13.12
N TYR A 515 -2.21 33.60 -12.05
CA TYR A 515 -2.34 35.04 -11.89
C TYR A 515 -1.06 35.62 -11.29
N GLU A 516 -0.82 36.88 -11.56
CA GLU A 516 0.32 37.59 -11.01
C GLU A 516 -0.14 38.57 -9.93
N GLU A 517 0.50 38.48 -8.79
CA GLU A 517 0.29 39.42 -7.69
C GLU A 517 1.64 39.84 -7.12
N LYS A 518 1.86 41.18 -7.05
CA LYS A 518 3.10 41.81 -6.52
C LYS A 518 4.39 41.27 -7.17
N GLY A 519 4.36 41.03 -8.49
CA GLY A 519 5.51 40.52 -9.25
C GLY A 519 5.85 39.05 -9.01
N ARG A 520 4.93 38.28 -8.44
CA ARG A 520 5.04 36.82 -8.25
C ARG A 520 3.89 36.10 -8.92
N THR A 521 4.19 34.96 -9.50
CA THR A 521 3.19 34.09 -10.12
C THR A 521 2.59 33.12 -9.08
N PHE A 522 1.29 32.98 -9.14
CA PHE A 522 0.50 32.05 -8.32
C PHE A 522 -0.37 31.19 -9.22
N SER A 523 -0.61 29.95 -8.80
CA SER A 523 -1.63 29.08 -9.39
C SER A 523 -2.87 29.07 -8.51
N ASN A 524 -4.03 29.08 -9.15
CA ASN A 524 -5.31 28.91 -8.49
C ASN A 524 -6.16 27.86 -9.21
N PHE A 525 -7.18 27.34 -8.52
CA PHE A 525 -8.00 26.20 -8.94
C PHE A 525 -9.48 26.61 -8.87
N SER A 526 -10.23 26.33 -9.93
CA SER A 526 -11.66 26.59 -9.99
C SER A 526 -12.40 25.33 -10.42
N TYR A 527 -13.38 24.91 -9.61
CA TYR A 527 -14.35 23.90 -10.03
C TYR A 527 -15.32 24.51 -11.01
N LEU A 528 -15.40 23.94 -12.20
CA LEU A 528 -16.29 24.43 -13.23
C LEU A 528 -17.70 23.85 -13.06
N ASN A 529 -18.71 24.73 -13.07
CA ASN A 529 -20.10 24.34 -13.23
C ASN A 529 -20.40 23.96 -14.69
N GLU A 530 -21.60 23.53 -15.03
CA GLU A 530 -21.95 23.09 -16.38
C GLU A 530 -21.76 24.18 -17.44
N GLU A 531 -22.09 25.44 -17.13
CA GLU A 531 -21.93 26.56 -18.04
C GLU A 531 -20.47 26.91 -18.30
N ASP A 532 -19.66 26.96 -17.22
CA ASP A 532 -18.23 27.23 -17.31
C ASP A 532 -17.52 26.09 -18.07
N ARG A 533 -17.97 24.85 -17.89
CA ARG A 533 -17.43 23.69 -18.64
C ARG A 533 -17.69 23.81 -20.13
N ILE A 534 -18.90 24.23 -20.55
CA ILE A 534 -19.19 24.46 -21.95
C ILE A 534 -18.22 25.48 -22.53
N PHE A 535 -18.01 26.58 -21.81
CA PHE A 535 -17.12 27.64 -22.24
C PHE A 535 -15.65 27.18 -22.32
N GLU A 536 -15.17 26.47 -21.30
CA GLU A 536 -13.79 25.96 -21.26
C GLU A 536 -13.55 24.92 -22.37
N ILE A 537 -14.49 23.98 -22.60
CA ILE A 537 -14.38 23.01 -23.69
C ILE A 537 -14.43 23.72 -25.05
N ALA A 538 -15.28 24.74 -25.20
CA ALA A 538 -15.30 25.54 -26.44
C ALA A 538 -13.97 26.30 -26.65
N LYS A 539 -13.33 26.79 -25.59
CA LYS A 539 -12.00 27.38 -25.61
C LYS A 539 -10.94 26.34 -26.02
N MET A 540 -11.02 25.11 -25.53
CA MET A 540 -10.12 24.02 -25.93
C MET A 540 -10.27 23.64 -27.42
N ILE A 541 -11.46 23.80 -28.02
CA ILE A 541 -11.74 23.53 -29.43
C ILE A 541 -11.25 24.66 -30.34
N SER A 542 -11.50 25.92 -29.98
CA SER A 542 -11.32 27.07 -30.89
C SER A 542 -10.17 28.01 -30.49
N GLY A 543 -9.49 27.74 -29.38
CA GLY A 543 -8.49 28.63 -28.79
C GLY A 543 -9.14 29.81 -28.06
N GLU A 544 -8.41 30.92 -27.91
CA GLU A 544 -8.86 32.09 -27.13
C GLU A 544 -10.15 32.75 -27.62
N LYS A 545 -10.40 32.70 -28.96
CA LYS A 545 -11.62 33.25 -29.53
C LYS A 545 -12.72 32.19 -29.61
N VAL A 546 -13.57 32.16 -28.58
CA VAL A 546 -14.69 31.23 -28.53
C VAL A 546 -15.78 31.66 -29.53
N THR A 547 -16.10 30.76 -30.45
CA THR A 547 -17.14 30.98 -31.47
C THR A 547 -18.47 30.31 -31.08
N PRO A 548 -19.63 30.79 -31.60
CA PRO A 548 -20.88 30.11 -31.37
C PRO A 548 -20.92 28.64 -31.84
N ALA A 549 -20.18 28.32 -32.91
CA ALA A 549 -20.02 26.96 -33.41
C ALA A 549 -19.28 26.10 -32.41
N ALA A 550 -18.21 26.62 -31.80
CA ALA A 550 -17.45 25.89 -30.77
C ALA A 550 -18.30 25.63 -29.51
N ILE A 551 -19.14 26.60 -29.10
CA ILE A 551 -20.07 26.42 -27.97
C ILE A 551 -21.09 25.30 -28.28
N ASN A 552 -21.67 25.27 -29.49
CA ASN A 552 -22.59 24.21 -29.87
C ASN A 552 -21.91 22.84 -29.90
N ASN A 553 -20.70 22.75 -30.45
CA ASN A 553 -19.92 21.53 -30.44
C ASN A 553 -19.59 21.07 -29.03
N ALA A 554 -19.19 21.99 -28.14
CA ALA A 554 -18.94 21.68 -26.73
C ALA A 554 -20.19 21.11 -26.02
N LYS A 555 -21.36 21.65 -26.28
CA LYS A 555 -22.64 21.13 -25.78
C LYS A 555 -22.95 19.72 -26.28
N GLU A 556 -22.71 19.46 -27.57
CA GLU A 556 -22.84 18.11 -28.14
C GLU A 556 -21.89 17.12 -27.50
N MET A 557 -20.61 17.48 -27.34
CA MET A 557 -19.61 16.65 -26.69
C MET A 557 -19.96 16.32 -25.25
N LEU A 558 -20.49 17.26 -24.48
CA LEU A 558 -20.93 17.00 -23.10
C LEU A 558 -22.10 16.00 -23.03
N ASN A 559 -22.90 15.87 -24.08
CA ASN A 559 -23.95 14.86 -24.15
C ASN A 559 -23.42 13.44 -24.37
N TRP A 560 -22.18 13.26 -24.86
CA TRP A 560 -21.56 11.94 -25.00
C TRP A 560 -21.50 11.18 -23.68
N ARG A 561 -21.26 11.88 -22.55
CA ARG A 561 -21.32 11.31 -21.22
C ARG A 561 -22.67 10.66 -20.87
N LYS A 562 -23.77 11.20 -21.37
CA LYS A 562 -25.12 10.67 -21.13
C LYS A 562 -25.43 9.48 -22.04
N MET A 563 -24.86 9.43 -23.22
CA MET A 563 -25.06 8.33 -24.19
C MET A 563 -24.34 7.05 -23.76
N THR A 564 -23.13 7.14 -23.20
CA THR A 564 -22.36 5.97 -22.73
C THR A 564 -23.02 5.25 -21.58
N LYS A 565 -23.65 5.97 -20.61
CA LYS A 565 -24.45 5.33 -19.54
C LYS A 565 -25.68 4.57 -20.07
N LYS A 566 -26.18 4.89 -21.27
CA LYS A 566 -27.23 4.13 -21.93
C LYS A 566 -26.75 2.89 -22.65
N MET A 567 -25.51 2.90 -23.16
CA MET A 567 -24.92 1.74 -23.86
C MET A 567 -24.44 0.66 -22.88
N SER A 568 -23.86 1.03 -21.73
CA SER A 568 -23.47 0.07 -20.68
C SER A 568 -24.64 -0.59 -19.95
N ASN A 569 -25.85 -0.06 -20.06
CA ASN A 569 -27.09 -0.66 -19.52
C ASN A 569 -27.83 -1.52 -20.57
N LEU A 570 -27.31 -1.67 -21.80
CA LEU A 570 -27.90 -2.43 -22.90
C LEU A 570 -27.05 -3.64 -23.32
N GLU A 571 -25.84 -3.82 -22.75
CA GLU A 571 -25.03 -5.04 -22.76
C GLU A 571 -25.13 -5.78 -21.41
#